data_ebba4c80de466fdb67cd83ce4ce5f932
#
_entry.id   ebba4c80de466fdb67cd83ce4ce5f932
#
_cell.length_a   1.000
_cell.length_b   1.000
_cell.length_c   1.000
_cell.angle_alpha   90.00
_cell.angle_beta   90.00
_cell.angle_gamma   90.00
#
_symmetry.space_group_name_H-M   'P 1'
#
loop_
_entity.id
_entity.type
_entity.pdbx_description
1 polymer ?
#
loop_
_entity_poly.entity_id
_entity_poly.type
_entity_poly.pdbx_seq_one_letter_code
_entity_poly.pdbx_strand_id
1 'polypeptide(L)'
;MDSIINLQKKIVPELTDLLVQRYQILRQVSHEAPIGRRALAARLGLSERVLRAQVDFLKKSGLLDFSSSGMSVTDEGADILKELADYVRKLQDISFLESTLSDTLKIGKVVILPGDSDQEDVVKREIGRTAAHILSKLLSDGNKHIVAVSGGTTMAAMAANVSGSQPNTVVVPARGGLGGNLELQANTIATVLAQKLGASYRQLYVPDCVSEDILNSILKEDIGVRGV
;
A
#
# COMPACT_ATOMS: atom_id res chain seq x y z
N MET A 1 -25.24 0.23 12.48
CA MET A 1 -24.59 1.33 11.73
C MET A 1 -24.78 1.15 10.23
N ASP A 2 -24.66 -0.06 9.69
CA ASP A 2 -24.80 -0.34 8.23
C ASP A 2 -26.21 -0.05 7.69
N SER A 3 -27.26 -0.25 8.51
CA SER A 3 -28.64 0.09 8.14
C SER A 3 -28.84 1.60 7.91
N ILE A 4 -28.22 2.45 8.74
CA ILE A 4 -28.31 3.92 8.60
C ILE A 4 -27.58 4.39 7.35
N ILE A 5 -26.39 3.84 7.07
CA ILE A 5 -25.62 4.14 5.86
C ILE A 5 -26.42 3.79 4.61
N ASN A 6 -27.06 2.62 4.59
CA ASN A 6 -27.89 2.20 3.46
C ASN A 6 -29.13 3.08 3.26
N LEU A 7 -29.76 3.54 4.34
CA LEU A 7 -30.86 4.49 4.27
C LEU A 7 -30.39 5.86 3.77
N GLN A 8 -29.25 6.34 4.25
CA GLN A 8 -28.65 7.60 3.83
C GLN A 8 -28.33 7.59 2.33
N LYS A 9 -27.70 6.53 1.82
CA LYS A 9 -27.43 6.36 0.39
C LYS A 9 -28.69 6.39 -0.49
N LYS A 10 -29.82 5.91 0.03
CA LYS A 10 -31.11 5.93 -0.69
C LYS A 10 -31.78 7.29 -0.71
N ILE A 11 -31.63 8.08 0.36
CA ILE A 11 -32.33 9.36 0.53
C ILE A 11 -31.50 10.52 -0.01
N VAL A 12 -30.17 10.52 0.23
CA VAL A 12 -29.26 11.60 -0.15
C VAL A 12 -27.95 11.01 -0.68
N PRO A 13 -27.95 10.36 -1.85
CA PRO A 13 -26.72 9.78 -2.42
C PRO A 13 -25.62 10.83 -2.62
N GLU A 14 -25.99 12.07 -2.96
CA GLU A 14 -25.06 13.17 -3.19
C GLU A 14 -24.22 13.50 -1.96
N LEU A 15 -24.75 13.30 -0.76
CA LEU A 15 -24.00 13.51 0.47
C LEU A 15 -22.86 12.49 0.60
N THR A 16 -23.12 11.25 0.21
CA THR A 16 -22.12 10.17 0.19
C THR A 16 -21.02 10.49 -0.80
N ASP A 17 -21.38 10.85 -2.04
CA ASP A 17 -20.44 11.17 -3.10
C ASP A 17 -19.56 12.37 -2.73
N LEU A 18 -20.19 13.40 -2.16
CA LEU A 18 -19.49 14.61 -1.74
C LEU A 18 -18.50 14.33 -0.59
N LEU A 19 -18.90 13.50 0.38
CA LEU A 19 -18.04 13.12 1.50
C LEU A 19 -16.84 12.31 0.99
N VAL A 20 -17.08 11.30 0.18
CA VAL A 20 -16.02 10.49 -0.44
C VAL A 20 -15.08 11.35 -1.26
N GLN A 21 -15.59 12.25 -2.08
CA GLN A 21 -14.78 13.16 -2.89
C GLN A 21 -13.89 14.07 -2.03
N ARG A 22 -14.43 14.69 -0.98
CA ARG A 22 -13.65 15.54 -0.06
C ARG A 22 -12.60 14.75 0.71
N TYR A 23 -12.94 13.55 1.14
CA TYR A 23 -11.99 12.64 1.78
C TYR A 23 -10.84 12.27 0.83
N GLN A 24 -11.13 11.94 -0.44
CA GLN A 24 -10.11 11.66 -1.45
C GLN A 24 -9.20 12.86 -1.72
N ILE A 25 -9.75 14.08 -1.75
CA ILE A 25 -8.96 15.31 -1.90
C ILE A 25 -8.00 15.48 -0.72
N LEU A 26 -8.49 15.39 0.52
CA LEU A 26 -7.64 15.48 1.72
C LEU A 26 -6.56 14.40 1.73
N ARG A 27 -6.93 13.16 1.42
CA ARG A 27 -6.02 12.02 1.37
C ARG A 27 -4.91 12.24 0.32
N GLN A 28 -5.26 12.71 -0.88
CA GLN A 28 -4.28 12.96 -1.93
C GLN A 28 -3.32 14.09 -1.55
N VAL A 29 -3.83 15.18 -0.96
CA VAL A 29 -2.98 16.26 -0.44
C VAL A 29 -2.06 15.74 0.67
N SER A 30 -2.54 14.92 1.58
CA SER A 30 -1.71 14.32 2.65
C SER A 30 -0.53 13.50 2.13
N HIS A 31 -0.70 12.86 0.98
CA HIS A 31 0.34 12.02 0.37
C HIS A 31 1.34 12.77 -0.50
N GLU A 32 0.94 13.86 -1.14
CA GLU A 32 1.74 14.58 -2.13
C GLU A 32 2.04 16.03 -1.73
N ALA A 33 1.82 16.40 -0.48
CA ALA A 33 2.10 17.75 -0.02
C ALA A 33 3.60 18.12 -0.16
N PRO A 34 3.90 19.34 -0.62
CA PRO A 34 2.99 20.37 -1.12
C PRO A 34 2.54 20.12 -2.56
N ILE A 35 1.24 20.16 -2.85
CA ILE A 35 0.69 19.94 -4.19
C ILE A 35 -0.11 21.14 -4.70
N GLY A 36 0.08 21.47 -5.99
CA GLY A 36 -0.68 22.52 -6.67
C GLY A 36 -2.06 22.05 -7.14
N ARG A 37 -3.03 22.99 -7.25
CA ARG A 37 -4.42 22.68 -7.64
C ARG A 37 -4.54 21.95 -8.99
N ARG A 38 -3.77 22.36 -10.02
CA ARG A 38 -3.81 21.71 -11.35
C ARG A 38 -3.34 20.25 -11.29
N ALA A 39 -2.24 20.01 -10.58
CA ALA A 39 -1.71 18.67 -10.40
C ALA A 39 -2.72 17.80 -9.66
N LEU A 40 -3.32 18.31 -8.58
CA LEU A 40 -4.34 17.58 -7.81
C LEU A 40 -5.59 17.30 -8.64
N ALA A 41 -6.07 18.25 -9.48
CA ALA A 41 -7.20 18.04 -10.36
C ALA A 41 -6.94 16.91 -11.37
N ALA A 42 -5.77 16.92 -12.00
CA ALA A 42 -5.35 15.87 -12.93
C ALA A 42 -5.26 14.48 -12.24
N ARG A 43 -4.71 14.43 -11.02
CA ARG A 43 -4.60 13.19 -10.23
C ARG A 43 -5.95 12.57 -9.88
N LEU A 44 -6.94 13.41 -9.57
CA LEU A 44 -8.27 12.96 -9.16
C LEU A 44 -9.28 12.87 -10.32
N GLY A 45 -8.86 13.15 -11.54
CA GLY A 45 -9.76 13.18 -12.70
C GLY A 45 -10.87 14.23 -12.60
N LEU A 46 -10.66 15.30 -11.81
CA LEU A 46 -11.63 16.35 -11.57
C LEU A 46 -11.36 17.57 -12.46
N SER A 47 -12.42 18.28 -12.85
CA SER A 47 -12.23 19.60 -13.46
C SER A 47 -11.66 20.58 -12.43
N GLU A 48 -10.83 21.53 -12.89
CA GLU A 48 -10.26 22.56 -12.00
C GLU A 48 -11.34 23.37 -11.27
N ARG A 49 -12.49 23.58 -11.90
CA ARG A 49 -13.63 24.30 -11.30
C ARG A 49 -14.20 23.52 -10.11
N VAL A 50 -14.43 22.23 -10.29
CA VAL A 50 -14.98 21.38 -9.22
C VAL A 50 -13.97 21.28 -8.07
N LEU A 51 -12.70 20.99 -8.39
CA LEU A 51 -11.67 20.91 -7.38
C LEU A 51 -11.54 22.21 -6.58
N ARG A 52 -11.53 23.37 -7.25
CA ARG A 52 -11.42 24.69 -6.59
C ARG A 52 -12.50 24.85 -5.54
N ALA A 53 -13.75 24.56 -5.87
CA ALA A 53 -14.86 24.71 -4.93
C ALA A 53 -14.68 23.82 -3.68
N GLN A 54 -14.24 22.57 -3.86
CA GLN A 54 -14.03 21.66 -2.75
C GLN A 54 -12.81 22.04 -1.89
N VAL A 55 -11.72 22.43 -2.52
CA VAL A 55 -10.49 22.86 -1.83
C VAL A 55 -10.70 24.15 -1.06
N ASP A 56 -11.44 25.12 -1.63
CA ASP A 56 -11.79 26.37 -0.93
C ASP A 56 -12.70 26.12 0.28
N PHE A 57 -13.62 25.14 0.17
CA PHE A 57 -14.42 24.68 1.30
C PHE A 57 -13.53 24.06 2.40
N LEU A 58 -12.68 23.11 2.05
CA LEU A 58 -11.79 22.42 3.01
C LEU A 58 -10.83 23.39 3.71
N LYS A 59 -10.35 24.42 2.98
CA LYS A 59 -9.57 25.51 3.56
C LYS A 59 -10.37 26.31 4.58
N LYS A 60 -11.59 26.71 4.23
CA LYS A 60 -12.48 27.45 5.16
C LYS A 60 -12.83 26.64 6.41
N SER A 61 -12.88 25.33 6.28
CA SER A 61 -13.11 24.39 7.37
C SER A 61 -11.84 24.09 8.19
N GLY A 62 -10.70 24.73 7.91
CA GLY A 62 -9.46 24.53 8.66
C GLY A 62 -8.72 23.22 8.36
N LEU A 63 -9.10 22.47 7.31
CA LEU A 63 -8.57 21.14 7.03
C LEU A 63 -7.39 21.15 6.04
N LEU A 64 -7.25 22.27 5.29
CA LEU A 64 -6.16 22.49 4.35
C LEU A 64 -5.52 23.84 4.55
N ASP A 65 -4.20 23.89 4.47
CA ASP A 65 -3.39 25.09 4.38
C ASP A 65 -2.84 25.31 3.00
N PHE A 66 -2.58 26.60 2.67
CA PHE A 66 -2.04 27.04 1.39
C PHE A 66 -0.79 27.87 1.60
N SER A 67 0.25 27.49 0.91
CA SER A 67 1.51 28.23 0.83
C SER A 67 1.86 28.57 -0.63
N SER A 68 2.94 29.29 -0.83
CA SER A 68 3.49 29.56 -2.17
C SER A 68 3.94 28.29 -2.90
N SER A 69 4.28 27.22 -2.17
CA SER A 69 4.68 25.93 -2.71
C SER A 69 3.52 24.99 -3.02
N GLY A 70 2.33 25.25 -2.49
CA GLY A 70 1.15 24.41 -2.70
C GLY A 70 0.28 24.25 -1.46
N MET A 71 -0.57 23.21 -1.52
CA MET A 71 -1.49 22.84 -0.45
C MET A 71 -0.88 21.76 0.43
N SER A 72 -1.21 21.83 1.72
CA SER A 72 -0.90 20.80 2.74
C SER A 72 -2.10 20.56 3.62
N VAL A 73 -2.16 19.40 4.26
CA VAL A 73 -3.19 19.06 5.24
C VAL A 73 -2.77 19.62 6.60
N THR A 74 -3.72 20.20 7.33
CA THR A 74 -3.51 20.63 8.72
C THR A 74 -3.52 19.44 9.67
N ASP A 75 -3.14 19.65 10.95
CA ASP A 75 -3.22 18.59 11.96
C ASP A 75 -4.67 18.12 12.14
N GLU A 76 -5.63 19.03 12.18
CA GLU A 76 -7.07 18.72 12.24
C GLU A 76 -7.52 17.92 11.00
N GLY A 77 -7.06 18.27 9.80
CA GLY A 77 -7.33 17.52 8.58
C GLY A 77 -6.75 16.10 8.62
N ALA A 78 -5.56 15.92 9.21
CA ALA A 78 -4.93 14.62 9.36
C ALA A 78 -5.70 13.73 10.37
N ASP A 79 -6.22 14.30 11.44
CA ASP A 79 -7.03 13.58 12.42
C ASP A 79 -8.39 13.16 11.82
N ILE A 80 -9.05 14.04 11.09
CA ILE A 80 -10.29 13.70 10.35
C ILE A 80 -10.06 12.58 9.34
N LEU A 81 -8.92 12.57 8.63
CA LEU A 81 -8.59 11.47 7.72
C LEU A 81 -8.53 10.11 8.44
N LYS A 82 -7.97 10.07 9.64
CA LYS A 82 -7.89 8.84 10.43
C LYS A 82 -9.28 8.40 10.93
N GLU A 83 -10.04 9.34 11.50
CA GLU A 83 -11.35 9.04 12.09
C GLU A 83 -12.39 8.63 11.05
N LEU A 84 -12.38 9.24 9.86
CA LEU A 84 -13.33 8.92 8.80
C LEU A 84 -12.93 7.71 7.94
N ALA A 85 -11.72 7.17 8.06
CA ALA A 85 -11.23 6.11 7.19
C ALA A 85 -12.19 4.91 7.12
N ASP A 86 -12.58 4.36 8.28
CA ASP A 86 -13.49 3.20 8.35
C ASP A 86 -14.90 3.54 7.87
N TYR A 87 -15.38 4.75 8.12
CA TYR A 87 -16.69 5.18 7.67
C TYR A 87 -16.75 5.32 6.14
N VAL A 88 -15.73 5.92 5.53
CA VAL A 88 -15.62 6.06 4.07
C VAL A 88 -15.50 4.69 3.41
N ARG A 89 -14.75 3.74 3.99
CA ARG A 89 -14.67 2.36 3.50
C ARG A 89 -16.05 1.69 3.47
N LYS A 90 -16.87 1.91 4.50
CA LYS A 90 -18.25 1.40 4.54
C LYS A 90 -19.16 2.09 3.51
N LEU A 91 -19.00 3.40 3.32
CA LEU A 91 -19.72 4.14 2.29
C LEU A 91 -19.43 3.63 0.86
N GLN A 92 -18.22 3.16 0.61
CA GLN A 92 -17.79 2.61 -0.68
C GLN A 92 -18.08 1.10 -0.82
N ASP A 93 -18.78 0.49 0.12
CA ASP A 93 -19.09 -0.95 0.18
C ASP A 93 -17.84 -1.85 0.15
N ILE A 94 -16.67 -1.30 0.49
CA ILE A 94 -15.38 -2.02 0.44
C ILE A 94 -15.41 -3.22 1.36
N SER A 95 -15.97 -3.09 2.56
CA SER A 95 -16.07 -4.20 3.52
C SER A 95 -16.92 -5.35 3.00
N PHE A 96 -17.99 -5.05 2.23
CA PHE A 96 -18.80 -6.07 1.57
C PHE A 96 -18.03 -6.79 0.46
N LEU A 97 -17.27 -6.03 -0.35
CA LEU A 97 -16.41 -6.60 -1.39
C LEU A 97 -15.31 -7.48 -0.79
N GLU A 98 -14.68 -7.05 0.30
CA GLU A 98 -13.66 -7.82 1.02
C GLU A 98 -14.21 -9.15 1.52
N SER A 99 -15.40 -9.14 2.14
CA SER A 99 -16.09 -10.35 2.60
C SER A 99 -16.44 -11.27 1.43
N THR A 100 -17.05 -10.73 0.38
CA THR A 100 -17.43 -11.50 -0.81
C THR A 100 -16.23 -12.18 -1.47
N LEU A 101 -15.11 -11.45 -1.62
CA LEU A 101 -13.88 -12.01 -2.17
C LEU A 101 -13.25 -13.06 -1.25
N SER A 102 -13.25 -12.81 0.07
CA SER A 102 -12.76 -13.76 1.06
C SER A 102 -13.50 -15.09 0.95
N ASP A 103 -14.84 -15.04 0.89
CA ASP A 103 -15.70 -16.23 0.78
C ASP A 103 -15.51 -16.95 -0.56
N THR A 104 -15.46 -16.18 -1.65
CA THR A 104 -15.32 -16.72 -3.02
C THR A 104 -13.97 -17.40 -3.23
N LEU A 105 -12.90 -16.76 -2.79
CA LEU A 105 -11.54 -17.26 -2.94
C LEU A 105 -11.12 -18.23 -1.83
N LYS A 106 -11.97 -18.41 -0.81
CA LYS A 106 -11.69 -19.24 0.38
C LYS A 106 -10.40 -18.88 1.10
N ILE A 107 -10.12 -17.58 1.20
CA ILE A 107 -8.97 -17.03 1.91
C ILE A 107 -9.41 -16.31 3.18
N GLY A 108 -8.57 -16.37 4.23
CA GLY A 108 -8.95 -15.89 5.57
C GLY A 108 -9.14 -14.39 5.67
N LYS A 109 -8.53 -13.60 4.79
CA LYS A 109 -8.63 -12.13 4.80
C LYS A 109 -8.31 -11.53 3.45
N VAL A 110 -9.15 -10.58 3.05
CA VAL A 110 -8.92 -9.67 1.90
C VAL A 110 -8.83 -8.25 2.42
N VAL A 111 -7.96 -7.45 1.86
CA VAL A 111 -7.88 -6.01 2.11
C VAL A 111 -7.87 -5.29 0.77
N ILE A 112 -8.89 -4.46 0.55
CA ILE A 112 -9.04 -3.67 -0.67
C ILE A 112 -8.69 -2.21 -0.37
N LEU A 113 -7.81 -1.65 -1.19
CA LEU A 113 -7.50 -0.22 -1.20
C LEU A 113 -8.12 0.41 -2.44
N PRO A 114 -8.92 1.48 -2.29
CA PRO A 114 -9.55 2.14 -3.44
C PRO A 114 -8.51 2.88 -4.28
N GLY A 115 -8.66 2.82 -5.60
CA GLY A 115 -7.80 3.47 -6.58
C GLY A 115 -7.21 2.49 -7.59
N ASP A 116 -6.51 3.02 -8.57
CA ASP A 116 -5.84 2.27 -9.63
C ASP A 116 -4.32 2.33 -9.43
N SER A 117 -3.73 1.20 -9.06
CA SER A 117 -2.28 1.11 -8.80
C SER A 117 -1.42 1.24 -10.06
N ASP A 118 -2.00 1.08 -11.25
CA ASP A 118 -1.27 1.22 -12.52
C ASP A 118 -1.21 2.68 -12.96
N GLN A 119 -2.18 3.49 -12.55
CA GLN A 119 -2.28 4.92 -12.86
C GLN A 119 -1.78 5.82 -11.74
N GLU A 120 -1.87 5.35 -10.48
CA GLU A 120 -1.65 6.16 -9.29
C GLU A 120 -0.55 5.58 -8.39
N ASP A 121 0.65 6.16 -8.40
CA ASP A 121 1.75 5.76 -7.51
C ASP A 121 1.39 5.85 -6.01
N VAL A 122 0.43 6.71 -5.66
CA VAL A 122 -0.10 6.84 -4.29
C VAL A 122 -0.75 5.54 -3.85
N VAL A 123 -1.59 4.94 -4.68
CA VAL A 123 -2.26 3.67 -4.38
C VAL A 123 -1.23 2.57 -4.16
N LYS A 124 -0.19 2.52 -4.98
CA LYS A 124 0.90 1.55 -4.84
C LYS A 124 1.66 1.72 -3.51
N ARG A 125 1.94 2.98 -3.11
CA ARG A 125 2.55 3.26 -1.80
C ARG A 125 1.64 2.87 -0.63
N GLU A 126 0.33 3.07 -0.75
CA GLU A 126 -0.62 2.64 0.28
C GLU A 126 -0.73 1.13 0.38
N ILE A 127 -0.73 0.42 -0.75
CA ILE A 127 -0.64 -1.05 -0.76
C ILE A 127 0.62 -1.49 -0.01
N GLY A 128 1.76 -0.86 -0.30
CA GLY A 128 3.02 -1.13 0.38
C GLY A 128 2.95 -0.90 1.90
N ARG A 129 2.39 0.23 2.34
CA ARG A 129 2.20 0.52 3.78
C ARG A 129 1.27 -0.47 4.47
N THR A 130 0.16 -0.78 3.82
CA THR A 130 -0.82 -1.74 4.38
C THR A 130 -0.21 -3.14 4.48
N ALA A 131 0.49 -3.60 3.45
CA ALA A 131 1.19 -4.87 3.45
C ALA A 131 2.29 -4.91 4.53
N ALA A 132 3.06 -3.83 4.69
CA ALA A 132 4.08 -3.69 5.72
C ALA A 132 3.47 -3.80 7.14
N HIS A 133 2.34 -3.14 7.38
CA HIS A 133 1.64 -3.25 8.66
C HIS A 133 1.13 -4.67 8.93
N ILE A 134 0.56 -5.34 7.93
CA ILE A 134 0.10 -6.72 8.05
C ILE A 134 1.29 -7.64 8.35
N LEU A 135 2.40 -7.51 7.62
CA LEU A 135 3.61 -8.29 7.84
C LEU A 135 4.16 -8.08 9.25
N SER A 136 4.31 -6.83 9.69
CA SER A 136 4.80 -6.51 11.04
C SER A 136 3.93 -7.15 12.13
N LYS A 137 2.60 -7.17 11.93
CA LYS A 137 1.67 -7.82 12.86
C LYS A 137 1.81 -9.34 12.86
N LEU A 138 2.01 -9.95 11.69
CA LEU A 138 2.22 -11.40 11.58
C LEU A 138 3.51 -11.86 12.25
N LEU A 139 4.55 -11.02 12.23
CA LEU A 139 5.86 -11.33 12.82
C LEU A 139 5.97 -10.97 14.31
N SER A 140 4.94 -10.36 14.90
CA SER A 140 4.99 -9.84 16.28
C SER A 140 4.76 -10.89 17.37
N ASP A 141 4.59 -12.16 17.03
CA ASP A 141 4.35 -13.26 17.97
C ASP A 141 5.62 -13.76 18.70
N GLY A 142 6.80 -13.22 18.35
CA GLY A 142 8.08 -13.58 18.93
C GLY A 142 8.67 -14.93 18.45
N ASN A 143 7.98 -15.63 17.56
CA ASN A 143 8.42 -16.91 17.02
C ASN A 143 9.53 -16.74 15.95
N LYS A 144 10.10 -17.85 15.52
CA LYS A 144 10.98 -17.88 14.35
C LYS A 144 10.16 -17.91 13.08
N HIS A 145 10.47 -16.98 12.16
CA HIS A 145 9.81 -16.88 10.87
C HIS A 145 10.79 -16.94 9.70
N ILE A 146 10.35 -17.51 8.60
CA ILE A 146 11.01 -17.39 7.30
C ILE A 146 10.06 -16.60 6.39
N VAL A 147 10.53 -15.47 5.89
CA VAL A 147 9.77 -14.60 5.00
C VAL A 147 10.38 -14.66 3.61
N ALA A 148 9.66 -15.27 2.67
CA ALA A 148 10.06 -15.29 1.27
C ALA A 148 9.45 -14.09 0.53
N VAL A 149 10.27 -13.35 -0.22
CA VAL A 149 9.83 -12.17 -0.97
C VAL A 149 10.15 -12.28 -2.45
N SER A 150 9.23 -11.85 -3.28
CA SER A 150 9.46 -11.68 -4.72
C SER A 150 10.01 -10.29 -5.06
N GLY A 151 10.32 -10.06 -6.33
CA GLY A 151 10.64 -8.74 -6.87
C GLY A 151 9.39 -7.91 -7.18
N GLY A 152 9.61 -6.66 -7.57
CA GLY A 152 8.59 -5.76 -8.10
C GLY A 152 8.36 -4.50 -7.26
N THR A 153 7.69 -3.51 -7.89
CA THR A 153 7.49 -2.17 -7.31
C THR A 153 6.66 -2.19 -6.02
N THR A 154 5.62 -3.02 -5.96
CA THR A 154 4.77 -3.15 -4.76
C THR A 154 5.53 -3.77 -3.59
N MET A 155 6.35 -4.80 -3.85
CA MET A 155 7.20 -5.41 -2.83
C MET A 155 8.28 -4.46 -2.33
N ALA A 156 8.88 -3.67 -3.22
CA ALA A 156 9.81 -2.61 -2.84
C ALA A 156 9.14 -1.55 -1.97
N ALA A 157 7.91 -1.13 -2.33
CA ALA A 157 7.12 -0.21 -1.51
C ALA A 157 6.77 -0.78 -0.12
N MET A 158 6.46 -2.08 -0.03
CA MET A 158 6.25 -2.75 1.26
C MET A 158 7.54 -2.74 2.10
N ALA A 159 8.66 -3.21 1.54
CA ALA A 159 9.93 -3.27 2.25
C ALA A 159 10.40 -1.90 2.76
N ALA A 160 10.16 -0.83 1.97
CA ALA A 160 10.48 0.54 2.37
C ALA A 160 9.67 1.03 3.58
N ASN A 161 8.47 0.51 3.81
CA ASN A 161 7.55 0.95 4.86
C ASN A 161 7.49 0.03 6.09
N VAL A 162 8.16 -1.11 6.08
CA VAL A 162 8.24 -1.98 7.26
C VAL A 162 9.03 -1.29 8.37
N SER A 163 8.58 -1.47 9.60
CA SER A 163 9.22 -0.96 10.81
C SER A 163 9.08 -1.98 11.94
N GLY A 164 9.93 -1.87 12.94
CA GLY A 164 9.97 -2.78 14.09
C GLY A 164 11.24 -3.61 14.11
N SER A 165 11.41 -4.42 15.16
CA SER A 165 12.56 -5.32 15.33
C SER A 165 12.07 -6.76 15.41
N GLN A 166 12.54 -7.60 14.48
CA GLN A 166 12.17 -9.02 14.35
C GLN A 166 13.42 -9.89 14.14
N PRO A 167 14.33 -9.95 15.13
CA PRO A 167 15.64 -10.59 14.99
C PRO A 167 15.53 -12.12 14.76
N ASN A 168 14.41 -12.73 15.15
CA ASN A 168 14.16 -14.16 14.95
C ASN A 168 13.68 -14.51 13.53
N THR A 169 13.64 -13.51 12.62
CA THR A 169 13.19 -13.69 11.25
C THR A 169 14.37 -13.88 10.30
N VAL A 170 14.20 -14.75 9.31
CA VAL A 170 15.10 -14.90 8.17
C VAL A 170 14.34 -14.47 6.92
N VAL A 171 14.86 -13.52 6.15
CA VAL A 171 14.27 -13.08 4.89
C VAL A 171 15.02 -13.74 3.74
N VAL A 172 14.28 -14.32 2.79
CA VAL A 172 14.83 -15.00 1.63
C VAL A 172 14.15 -14.54 0.34
N PRO A 173 14.85 -14.50 -0.81
CA PRO A 173 14.20 -14.28 -2.10
C PRO A 173 13.39 -15.52 -2.50
N ALA A 174 12.18 -15.31 -3.01
CA ALA A 174 11.30 -16.38 -3.49
C ALA A 174 11.57 -16.77 -4.95
N ARG A 175 12.46 -16.05 -5.63
CA ARG A 175 12.82 -16.29 -7.04
C ARG A 175 14.23 -15.79 -7.33
N GLY A 176 14.82 -16.33 -8.39
CA GLY A 176 16.14 -15.93 -8.88
C GLY A 176 16.16 -14.54 -9.55
N GLY A 177 17.30 -14.17 -10.10
CA GLY A 177 17.51 -12.89 -10.78
C GLY A 177 16.85 -12.86 -12.16
N LEU A 178 16.09 -11.78 -12.44
CA LEU A 178 15.44 -11.55 -13.72
C LEU A 178 16.27 -10.69 -14.70
N GLY A 179 17.34 -10.05 -14.20
CA GLY A 179 17.96 -8.91 -14.89
C GLY A 179 17.10 -7.64 -14.78
N GLY A 180 17.59 -6.53 -15.29
CA GLY A 180 16.89 -5.26 -15.26
C GLY A 180 17.12 -4.43 -14.00
N ASN A 181 16.09 -3.72 -13.49
CA ASN A 181 16.24 -2.79 -12.38
C ASN A 181 16.64 -3.49 -11.09
N LEU A 182 17.84 -3.19 -10.59
CA LEU A 182 18.41 -3.81 -9.41
C LEU A 182 17.57 -3.60 -8.15
N GLU A 183 16.96 -2.43 -7.99
CA GLU A 183 16.16 -2.08 -6.80
C GLU A 183 14.87 -2.92 -6.69
N LEU A 184 14.41 -3.49 -7.80
CA LEU A 184 13.20 -4.29 -7.88
C LEU A 184 13.48 -5.80 -7.85
N GLN A 185 14.74 -6.22 -7.72
CA GLN A 185 15.11 -7.62 -7.61
C GLN A 185 14.74 -8.20 -6.23
N ALA A 186 14.34 -9.47 -6.21
CA ALA A 186 13.97 -10.17 -4.97
C ALA A 186 15.11 -10.16 -3.94
N ASN A 187 16.35 -10.34 -4.37
CA ASN A 187 17.54 -10.27 -3.50
C ASN A 187 17.70 -8.90 -2.83
N THR A 188 17.51 -7.81 -3.58
CA THR A 188 17.62 -6.44 -3.05
C THR A 188 16.49 -6.17 -2.06
N ILE A 189 15.26 -6.55 -2.39
CA ILE A 189 14.10 -6.38 -1.52
C ILE A 189 14.26 -7.18 -0.24
N ALA A 190 14.73 -8.43 -0.32
CA ALA A 190 15.03 -9.26 0.85
C ALA A 190 16.04 -8.59 1.78
N THR A 191 17.09 -8.02 1.22
CA THR A 191 18.12 -7.28 1.99
C THR A 191 17.54 -6.05 2.68
N VAL A 192 16.79 -5.21 1.95
CA VAL A 192 16.14 -4.00 2.51
C VAL A 192 15.16 -4.37 3.62
N LEU A 193 14.33 -5.37 3.39
CA LEU A 193 13.35 -5.84 4.38
C LEU A 193 14.03 -6.36 5.65
N ALA A 194 15.06 -7.18 5.51
CA ALA A 194 15.82 -7.71 6.65
C ALA A 194 16.50 -6.60 7.45
N GLN A 195 17.14 -5.63 6.79
CA GLN A 195 17.75 -4.48 7.45
C GLN A 195 16.72 -3.67 8.27
N LYS A 196 15.55 -3.42 7.70
CA LYS A 196 14.45 -2.70 8.37
C LYS A 196 13.90 -3.44 9.60
N LEU A 197 13.88 -4.77 9.55
CA LEU A 197 13.40 -5.62 10.63
C LEU A 197 14.50 -5.99 11.65
N GLY A 198 15.76 -5.64 11.42
CA GLY A 198 16.87 -6.19 12.22
C GLY A 198 16.98 -7.71 12.13
N ALA A 199 16.54 -8.28 11.02
CA ALA A 199 16.47 -9.72 10.73
C ALA A 199 17.71 -10.18 9.96
N SER A 200 17.93 -11.49 9.92
CA SER A 200 18.91 -12.08 9.00
C SER A 200 18.32 -12.27 7.60
N TYR A 201 19.18 -12.40 6.58
CA TYR A 201 18.74 -12.70 5.23
C TYR A 201 19.69 -13.67 4.54
N ARG A 202 19.17 -14.33 3.50
CA ARG A 202 19.97 -15.09 2.55
C ARG A 202 19.73 -14.57 1.15
N GLN A 203 20.65 -14.82 0.26
CA GLN A 203 20.56 -14.39 -1.15
C GLN A 203 20.57 -15.62 -2.06
N LEU A 204 19.87 -15.51 -3.18
CA LEU A 204 19.79 -16.57 -4.18
C LEU A 204 20.43 -16.07 -5.47
N TYR A 205 21.64 -16.54 -5.78
CA TYR A 205 22.41 -16.13 -6.94
C TYR A 205 22.25 -17.05 -8.14
N VAL A 206 21.00 -17.32 -8.49
CA VAL A 206 20.65 -18.09 -9.69
C VAL A 206 19.73 -17.27 -10.58
N PRO A 207 19.74 -17.47 -11.91
CA PRO A 207 18.73 -16.91 -12.79
C PRO A 207 17.33 -17.41 -12.42
N ASP A 208 16.30 -16.60 -12.71
CA ASP A 208 14.91 -16.96 -12.42
C ASP A 208 14.41 -18.15 -13.25
N CYS A 209 14.89 -18.26 -14.48
CA CYS A 209 14.56 -19.34 -15.40
C CYS A 209 15.83 -20.02 -15.88
N VAL A 210 15.95 -21.31 -15.60
CA VAL A 210 17.02 -22.17 -16.10
C VAL A 210 16.42 -23.49 -16.60
N SER A 211 17.12 -24.16 -17.52
CA SER A 211 16.72 -25.52 -17.92
C SER A 211 16.88 -26.49 -16.75
N GLU A 212 16.14 -27.59 -16.80
CA GLU A 212 16.18 -28.64 -15.76
C GLU A 212 17.59 -29.22 -15.58
N ASP A 213 18.33 -29.38 -16.67
CA ASP A 213 19.72 -29.89 -16.63
C ASP A 213 20.67 -28.94 -15.90
N ILE A 214 20.53 -27.62 -16.15
CA ILE A 214 21.32 -26.59 -15.47
C ILE A 214 20.93 -26.54 -14.00
N LEU A 215 19.62 -26.58 -13.68
CA LEU A 215 19.15 -26.60 -12.29
C LEU A 215 19.72 -27.79 -11.51
N ASN A 216 19.68 -28.98 -12.09
CA ASN A 216 20.22 -30.19 -11.49
C ASN A 216 21.73 -30.11 -11.25
N SER A 217 22.46 -29.46 -12.15
CA SER A 217 23.90 -29.22 -11.99
C SER A 217 24.19 -28.26 -10.84
N ILE A 218 23.48 -27.13 -10.80
CA ILE A 218 23.62 -26.15 -9.71
C ILE A 218 23.29 -26.78 -8.36
N LEU A 219 22.18 -27.54 -8.26
CA LEU A 219 21.76 -28.19 -7.01
C LEU A 219 22.76 -29.26 -6.53
N LYS A 220 23.55 -29.86 -7.43
CA LYS A 220 24.59 -30.82 -7.06
C LYS A 220 25.85 -30.16 -6.49
N GLU A 221 26.22 -29.00 -7.03
CA GLU A 221 27.52 -28.37 -6.78
C GLU A 221 27.45 -27.22 -5.79
N ASP A 222 26.32 -26.50 -5.69
CA ASP A 222 26.19 -25.31 -4.83
C ASP A 222 25.38 -25.58 -3.58
N ILE A 223 26.08 -25.70 -2.45
CA ILE A 223 25.49 -25.88 -1.12
C ILE A 223 24.67 -24.63 -0.71
N GLY A 224 25.01 -23.44 -1.22
CA GLY A 224 24.31 -22.18 -0.93
C GLY A 224 22.88 -22.18 -1.47
N VAL A 225 22.64 -22.79 -2.62
CA VAL A 225 21.32 -22.87 -3.24
C VAL A 225 20.39 -23.85 -2.50
N ARG A 226 20.94 -24.89 -1.89
CA ARG A 226 20.19 -25.88 -1.09
C ARG A 226 19.71 -25.35 0.26
N GLY A 227 20.24 -24.25 0.72
CA GLY A 227 19.98 -23.68 2.04
C GLY A 227 19.04 -22.47 2.04
N VAL A 228 18.44 -22.11 0.88
CA VAL A 228 17.47 -21.00 0.74
C VAL A 228 16.03 -21.51 0.67
#